data_c8d5fcd6f2c05e1ae42b6168cd72c772
#
_entry.id   c8d5fcd6f2c05e1ae42b6168cd72c772
#
_cell.length_a   1.000
_cell.length_b   1.000
_cell.length_c   1.000
_cell.angle_alpha   90.00
_cell.angle_beta   90.00
_cell.angle_gamma   90.00
#
_symmetry.space_group_name_H-M   'P 1'
#
loop_
_entity.id
_entity.type
_entity.pdbx_description
1 polymer ?
#
loop_
_entity_poly.entity_id
_entity_poly.type
_entity_poly.pdbx_seq_one_letter_code
_entity_poly.pdbx_strand_id
1 'polypeptide(L)'
;MTTWIITTGNSDIQLNTDNNWMRGQKFFTTAREKEPLCHCQGTGQDFIEPKKEKNTNFFPVAARVLGLVYQDHEHCYSDLVFPLLDVLIEKFQDQEFPDRVYIILTDQEKLFKTSDIKNSSCPFWQDTCTLKPLFEWYFQTKLKLKPDFITLQPSDKDKDKDKGLDHWDQVLTLVTEELTKIQQDDVFYISHQASTPAISSAVQFVSIGYFSNVNFLIVNRYYEENKIITRHEIIPSSSYWKQLQIQKAKKLITDGFPGSALALLKEVEYNNSEKIKELKSYIDLFNIKTIDTSDEIYTSDEFEPKQAIKRVRKTLDLIEYFLKQKNYLQGITLLNAAQETFLKAAIIHHINQINDQVNNVRVSQLVKWDKTGLYCVSFNEINKLIGFSESNINAACQYLKMPERLKDFYSKYLQNTELSKLKPKEIWKADKGCEFNLQNLLNWLYQLTSTTEKDYWKLLTWSCTSLREHEFDRRNQLMHNLRGVKKEEVILYLTDPKKLIDLNQNDSNLPNKVDEVYRNKIKDKFISALETLCEWTENDYIPLKHRLEKLAKSL
;
A
#
# COMPACT_ATOMS: atom_id res chain seq x y z
N MET A 1 1.31 14.21 28.65
CA MET A 1 0.53 13.43 29.65
C MET A 1 0.71 11.95 29.37
N THR A 2 0.70 11.15 30.41
CA THR A 2 0.92 9.71 30.32
C THR A 2 -0.32 8.96 30.76
N THR A 3 -0.85 8.09 29.91
CA THR A 3 -2.05 7.29 30.21
C THR A 3 -1.71 5.80 30.31
N TRP A 4 -2.26 5.13 31.31
CA TRP A 4 -2.13 3.68 31.48
C TRP A 4 -3.48 2.99 31.31
N ILE A 5 -3.60 2.07 30.36
CA ILE A 5 -4.80 1.29 30.07
C ILE A 5 -4.52 -0.17 30.51
N ILE A 6 -5.45 -0.70 31.32
CA ILE A 6 -5.29 -2.00 31.97
C ILE A 6 -6.50 -2.86 31.65
N THR A 7 -6.29 -4.05 31.11
CA THR A 7 -7.35 -5.07 31.05
C THR A 7 -7.39 -5.85 32.36
N THR A 8 -8.57 -6.34 32.74
CA THR A 8 -8.75 -7.10 33.95
C THR A 8 -9.25 -8.52 33.69
N GLY A 9 -8.88 -9.43 34.56
CA GLY A 9 -9.31 -10.82 34.53
C GLY A 9 -9.52 -11.42 35.91
N ASN A 10 -9.97 -12.65 35.94
CA ASN A 10 -10.34 -13.35 37.17
C ASN A 10 -9.18 -13.54 38.16
N SER A 11 -7.93 -13.44 37.71
CA SER A 11 -6.75 -13.69 38.55
C SER A 11 -6.00 -12.42 38.97
N ASP A 12 -6.51 -11.23 38.64
CA ASP A 12 -5.82 -9.97 38.93
C ASP A 12 -5.86 -9.61 40.40
N ILE A 13 -6.92 -10.00 41.09
CA ILE A 13 -7.05 -9.85 42.53
C ILE A 13 -7.21 -11.25 43.11
N GLN A 14 -6.40 -11.57 44.08
CA GLN A 14 -6.40 -12.84 44.79
C GLN A 14 -6.30 -12.61 46.29
N LEU A 15 -6.45 -13.64 47.10
CA LEU A 15 -6.29 -13.56 48.54
C LEU A 15 -4.91 -14.10 48.95
N ASN A 16 -4.27 -13.47 49.96
CA ASN A 16 -3.09 -14.00 50.62
C ASN A 16 -3.45 -14.93 51.76
N THR A 17 -4.71 -14.95 52.20
CA THR A 17 -5.22 -15.79 53.28
C THR A 17 -6.69 -16.13 53.00
N ASP A 18 -7.13 -17.30 53.43
CA ASP A 18 -8.53 -17.75 53.38
C ASP A 18 -9.23 -17.72 54.77
N ASN A 19 -8.61 -17.16 55.78
CA ASN A 19 -9.12 -17.18 57.15
C ASN A 19 -10.53 -16.66 57.29
N ASN A 20 -10.88 -15.59 56.58
CA ASN A 20 -12.21 -15.00 56.60
C ASN A 20 -13.24 -15.76 55.76
N TRP A 21 -12.81 -16.77 55.01
CA TRP A 21 -13.64 -17.56 54.08
C TRP A 21 -13.92 -18.96 54.57
N MET A 22 -13.41 -19.38 55.72
CA MET A 22 -13.72 -20.71 56.30
C MET A 22 -15.22 -20.85 56.58
N ARG A 23 -15.72 -22.06 56.50
CA ARG A 23 -17.12 -22.37 56.78
C ARG A 23 -17.53 -21.83 58.14
N GLY A 24 -18.61 -21.05 58.17
CA GLY A 24 -19.10 -20.38 59.38
C GLY A 24 -18.49 -19.00 59.63
N GLN A 25 -17.52 -18.57 58.85
CA GLN A 25 -17.00 -17.22 58.91
C GLN A 25 -17.87 -16.22 58.09
N LYS A 26 -17.70 -14.93 58.41
CA LYS A 26 -18.54 -13.86 57.89
C LYS A 26 -18.58 -13.79 56.34
N PHE A 27 -17.46 -13.95 55.67
CA PHE A 27 -17.39 -13.80 54.20
C PHE A 27 -18.06 -14.95 53.47
N PHE A 28 -17.96 -16.16 53.98
CA PHE A 28 -18.68 -17.31 53.44
C PHE A 28 -20.19 -17.08 53.48
N THR A 29 -20.70 -16.58 54.62
CA THR A 29 -22.12 -16.25 54.79
C THR A 29 -22.53 -15.09 53.88
N THR A 30 -21.75 -14.02 53.83
CA THR A 30 -22.00 -12.85 52.99
C THR A 30 -22.05 -13.22 51.51
N ALA A 31 -21.11 -14.04 51.03
CA ALA A 31 -21.11 -14.50 49.66
C ALA A 31 -22.41 -15.26 49.30
N ARG A 32 -22.87 -16.11 50.21
CA ARG A 32 -24.14 -16.84 50.04
C ARG A 32 -25.38 -15.94 50.09
N GLU A 33 -25.35 -14.89 50.89
CA GLU A 33 -26.49 -13.97 51.02
C GLU A 33 -26.60 -13.03 49.82
N LYS A 34 -25.49 -12.52 49.33
CA LYS A 34 -25.45 -11.55 48.21
C LYS A 34 -25.71 -12.18 46.85
N GLU A 35 -25.34 -13.44 46.69
CA GLU A 35 -25.60 -14.19 45.46
C GLU A 35 -26.36 -15.49 45.76
N PRO A 36 -27.68 -15.40 45.99
CA PRO A 36 -28.50 -16.59 46.26
C PRO A 36 -28.45 -17.65 45.13
N LEU A 37 -28.02 -17.26 43.94
CA LEU A 37 -27.81 -18.16 42.80
C LEU A 37 -26.58 -19.08 42.98
N CYS A 38 -25.65 -18.73 43.86
CA CYS A 38 -24.54 -19.59 44.26
C CYS A 38 -24.95 -20.88 44.99
N HIS A 39 -26.21 -21.05 45.33
CA HIS A 39 -26.77 -22.27 45.87
C HIS A 39 -27.00 -23.34 44.79
N CYS A 40 -26.00 -23.66 44.02
CA CYS A 40 -26.08 -24.80 43.09
C CYS A 40 -26.12 -26.12 43.88
N GLN A 41 -27.31 -26.58 44.15
CA GLN A 41 -27.51 -27.94 44.65
C GLN A 41 -26.96 -28.95 43.62
N GLY A 42 -25.97 -29.74 44.02
CA GLY A 42 -25.66 -30.97 43.32
C GLY A 42 -24.24 -31.22 42.82
N THR A 43 -23.33 -30.28 42.83
CA THR A 43 -21.97 -30.52 42.29
C THR A 43 -20.85 -30.68 43.33
N GLY A 44 -21.15 -30.66 44.63
CA GLY A 44 -20.18 -30.97 45.70
C GLY A 44 -18.94 -30.06 45.81
N GLN A 45 -18.82 -29.05 44.94
CA GLN A 45 -17.74 -28.07 44.97
C GLN A 45 -18.37 -26.67 45.03
N ASP A 46 -18.33 -26.09 46.21
CA ASP A 46 -18.65 -24.68 46.39
C ASP A 46 -17.56 -23.84 45.68
N PHE A 47 -17.87 -23.33 44.49
CA PHE A 47 -16.94 -22.47 43.70
C PHE A 47 -16.73 -21.07 44.34
N ILE A 48 -17.45 -20.80 45.41
CA ILE A 48 -17.32 -19.60 46.23
C ILE A 48 -16.11 -19.69 47.16
N GLU A 49 -15.65 -20.91 47.47
CA GLU A 49 -14.54 -21.11 48.40
C GLU A 49 -13.21 -20.86 47.73
N PRO A 50 -12.30 -20.07 48.36
CA PRO A 50 -10.93 -19.92 47.90
C PRO A 50 -10.22 -21.28 47.86
N LYS A 51 -9.54 -21.58 46.75
CA LYS A 51 -8.73 -22.80 46.63
C LYS A 51 -7.28 -22.42 46.55
N LYS A 52 -6.46 -22.94 47.48
CA LYS A 52 -5.02 -22.70 47.43
C LYS A 52 -4.42 -23.20 46.12
N GLU A 53 -3.76 -22.32 45.39
CA GLU A 53 -3.05 -22.68 44.17
C GLU A 53 -1.79 -23.47 44.50
N LYS A 54 -1.54 -24.59 43.80
CA LYS A 54 -0.47 -25.54 44.14
C LYS A 54 0.94 -24.96 44.15
N ASN A 55 1.19 -23.94 43.37
CA ASN A 55 2.52 -23.35 43.16
C ASN A 55 2.64 -21.92 43.68
N THR A 56 1.65 -21.38 44.33
CA THR A 56 1.65 -20.03 44.93
C THR A 56 1.08 -20.11 46.33
N ASN A 57 1.28 -19.05 47.13
CA ASN A 57 0.62 -18.93 48.43
C ASN A 57 -0.72 -18.19 48.34
N PHE A 58 -1.29 -18.06 47.13
CA PHE A 58 -2.49 -17.29 46.89
C PHE A 58 -3.71 -18.19 46.78
N PHE A 59 -4.88 -17.59 47.05
CA PHE A 59 -6.17 -18.25 47.02
C PHE A 59 -7.04 -17.50 45.99
N PRO A 60 -7.16 -17.98 44.75
CA PRO A 60 -8.07 -17.41 43.76
C PRO A 60 -9.53 -17.63 44.14
N VAL A 61 -10.35 -16.62 43.92
CA VAL A 61 -11.81 -16.64 44.03
C VAL A 61 -12.37 -16.07 42.73
N ALA A 62 -13.56 -16.50 42.32
CA ALA A 62 -14.24 -15.94 41.16
C ALA A 62 -14.37 -14.41 41.31
N ALA A 63 -13.98 -13.64 40.28
CA ALA A 63 -13.85 -12.19 40.36
C ALA A 63 -15.16 -11.50 40.81
N ARG A 64 -16.31 -11.94 40.24
CA ARG A 64 -17.61 -11.38 40.61
C ARG A 64 -17.94 -11.62 42.08
N VAL A 65 -17.66 -12.80 42.62
CA VAL A 65 -17.87 -13.14 44.04
C VAL A 65 -16.94 -12.30 44.93
N LEU A 66 -15.66 -12.24 44.59
CA LEU A 66 -14.67 -11.49 45.37
C LEU A 66 -15.09 -10.03 45.51
N GLY A 67 -15.45 -9.35 44.39
CA GLY A 67 -15.88 -7.97 44.41
C GLY A 67 -17.14 -7.76 45.27
N LEU A 68 -18.15 -8.60 45.13
CA LEU A 68 -19.39 -8.49 45.90
C LEU A 68 -19.17 -8.67 47.42
N VAL A 69 -18.26 -9.53 47.81
CA VAL A 69 -17.97 -9.78 49.22
C VAL A 69 -17.16 -8.64 49.82
N TYR A 70 -16.10 -8.23 49.17
CA TYR A 70 -15.17 -7.23 49.72
C TYR A 70 -15.66 -5.81 49.63
N GLN A 71 -16.58 -5.45 48.70
CA GLN A 71 -17.01 -4.05 48.48
C GLN A 71 -17.45 -3.31 49.78
N ASP A 72 -18.01 -4.05 50.77
CA ASP A 72 -18.47 -3.49 52.04
C ASP A 72 -17.53 -3.78 53.22
N HIS A 73 -16.32 -4.30 52.95
CA HIS A 73 -15.38 -4.78 53.96
C HIS A 73 -13.96 -4.23 53.76
N GLU A 74 -13.84 -2.91 53.62
CA GLU A 74 -12.57 -2.23 53.38
C GLU A 74 -11.50 -2.52 54.44
N HIS A 75 -11.91 -2.75 55.71
CA HIS A 75 -11.02 -3.12 56.80
C HIS A 75 -10.29 -4.46 56.60
N CYS A 76 -10.74 -5.28 55.67
CA CYS A 76 -10.13 -6.57 55.31
C CYS A 76 -9.34 -6.54 53.98
N TYR A 77 -9.13 -5.37 53.39
CA TYR A 77 -8.39 -5.26 52.12
C TYR A 77 -6.92 -5.66 52.24
N SER A 78 -6.39 -5.76 53.44
CA SER A 78 -5.09 -6.40 53.71
C SER A 78 -4.99 -7.87 53.31
N ASP A 79 -6.15 -8.54 53.10
CA ASP A 79 -6.20 -9.92 52.60
C ASP A 79 -5.96 -10.00 51.08
N LEU A 80 -6.08 -8.86 50.36
CA LEU A 80 -6.00 -8.79 48.93
C LEU A 80 -4.56 -8.65 48.46
N VAL A 81 -4.25 -9.34 47.37
CA VAL A 81 -3.01 -9.22 46.61
C VAL A 81 -3.32 -8.98 45.16
N PHE A 82 -2.47 -8.18 44.50
CA PHE A 82 -2.63 -7.77 43.11
C PHE A 82 -1.40 -8.23 42.32
N PRO A 83 -1.26 -9.54 42.01
CA PRO A 83 0.01 -10.14 41.61
C PRO A 83 0.64 -9.54 40.35
N LEU A 84 -0.17 -9.07 39.40
CA LEU A 84 0.35 -8.40 38.20
C LEU A 84 0.58 -6.93 38.44
N LEU A 85 -0.36 -6.24 39.06
CA LEU A 85 -0.28 -4.80 39.29
C LEU A 85 0.84 -4.41 40.25
N ASP A 86 1.07 -5.19 41.30
CA ASP A 86 2.17 -4.93 42.25
C ASP A 86 3.54 -4.92 41.53
N VAL A 87 3.76 -5.88 40.60
CA VAL A 87 4.98 -5.93 39.79
C VAL A 87 5.09 -4.78 38.80
N LEU A 88 3.97 -4.38 38.19
CA LEU A 88 3.95 -3.29 37.22
C LEU A 88 4.14 -1.94 37.89
N ILE A 89 3.60 -1.73 39.11
CA ILE A 89 3.79 -0.50 39.86
C ILE A 89 5.24 -0.37 40.33
N GLU A 90 5.93 -1.43 40.74
CA GLU A 90 7.34 -1.39 41.06
C GLU A 90 8.18 -0.82 39.91
N LYS A 91 7.81 -1.14 38.68
CA LYS A 91 8.46 -0.59 37.49
C LYS A 91 8.33 0.92 37.37
N PHE A 92 7.18 1.47 37.71
CA PHE A 92 6.95 2.91 37.68
C PHE A 92 7.64 3.67 38.82
N GLN A 93 8.09 3.01 39.88
CA GLN A 93 8.86 3.69 40.96
C GLN A 93 10.16 4.29 40.45
N ASP A 94 10.74 3.74 39.39
CA ASP A 94 11.94 4.25 38.72
C ASP A 94 11.64 5.25 37.61
N GLN A 95 10.36 5.54 37.30
CA GLN A 95 9.87 6.43 36.25
C GLN A 95 8.71 7.28 36.77
N GLU A 96 8.31 8.33 36.03
CA GLU A 96 7.11 9.08 36.36
C GLU A 96 5.87 8.20 36.28
N PHE A 97 5.03 8.24 37.32
CA PHE A 97 3.75 7.55 37.32
C PHE A 97 2.82 8.12 36.23
N PRO A 98 1.90 7.29 35.71
CA PRO A 98 0.91 7.76 34.74
C PRO A 98 0.00 8.84 35.37
N ASP A 99 -0.34 9.85 34.55
CA ASP A 99 -1.28 10.92 34.93
C ASP A 99 -2.72 10.42 34.99
N ARG A 100 -3.06 9.42 34.17
CA ARG A 100 -4.38 8.82 34.05
C ARG A 100 -4.32 7.30 33.97
N VAL A 101 -5.30 6.65 34.55
CA VAL A 101 -5.46 5.19 34.50
C VAL A 101 -6.86 4.85 34.04
N TYR A 102 -6.96 4.03 33.00
CA TYR A 102 -8.21 3.43 32.54
C TYR A 102 -8.20 1.93 32.82
N ILE A 103 -9.23 1.43 33.50
CA ILE A 103 -9.37 0.02 33.82
C ILE A 103 -10.53 -0.56 33.01
N ILE A 104 -10.24 -1.55 32.18
CA ILE A 104 -11.23 -2.25 31.37
C ILE A 104 -11.82 -3.39 32.18
N LEU A 105 -13.09 -3.30 32.50
CA LEU A 105 -13.88 -4.30 33.20
C LEU A 105 -14.79 -5.06 32.22
N THR A 106 -15.25 -6.23 32.62
CA THR A 106 -16.19 -7.07 31.86
C THR A 106 -17.50 -7.21 32.63
N ASP A 107 -18.63 -7.18 31.90
CA ASP A 107 -19.95 -7.45 32.45
C ASP A 107 -20.83 -8.10 31.41
N GLN A 108 -21.11 -9.40 31.60
CA GLN A 108 -21.91 -10.22 30.71
C GLN A 108 -23.25 -10.62 31.32
N GLU A 109 -23.71 -9.95 32.38
CA GLU A 109 -24.91 -10.31 33.12
C GLU A 109 -26.14 -10.50 32.22
N LYS A 110 -26.33 -9.60 31.26
CA LYS A 110 -27.48 -9.63 30.34
C LYS A 110 -27.47 -10.79 29.34
N LEU A 111 -26.32 -11.45 29.17
CA LEU A 111 -26.16 -12.55 28.22
C LEU A 111 -26.68 -13.86 28.74
N PHE A 112 -26.53 -14.12 30.05
CA PHE A 112 -26.81 -15.40 30.68
C PHE A 112 -28.18 -15.45 31.36
N LYS A 113 -28.88 -16.55 31.17
CA LYS A 113 -30.13 -16.85 31.90
C LYS A 113 -29.81 -17.35 33.32
N THR A 114 -30.79 -17.27 34.20
CA THR A 114 -30.69 -17.80 35.57
C THR A 114 -30.27 -19.26 35.59
N SER A 115 -30.68 -20.06 34.60
CA SER A 115 -30.28 -21.46 34.48
C SER A 115 -28.78 -21.63 34.23
N ASP A 116 -28.19 -20.71 33.44
CA ASP A 116 -26.80 -20.80 33.02
C ASP A 116 -25.88 -20.36 34.16
N ILE A 117 -26.29 -19.33 34.90
CA ILE A 117 -25.57 -18.79 36.06
C ILE A 117 -25.45 -19.81 37.19
N LYS A 118 -26.36 -20.80 37.26
CA LYS A 118 -26.26 -21.92 38.23
C LYS A 118 -25.04 -22.82 38.03
N ASN A 119 -24.41 -22.72 36.83
CA ASN A 119 -23.19 -23.47 36.53
C ASN A 119 -21.97 -22.65 36.98
N SER A 120 -21.12 -23.24 37.82
CA SER A 120 -19.87 -22.60 38.28
C SER A 120 -18.87 -22.29 37.13
N SER A 121 -19.02 -22.96 36.00
CA SER A 121 -18.20 -22.69 34.80
C SER A 121 -18.74 -21.57 33.93
N CYS A 122 -19.88 -20.96 34.27
CA CYS A 122 -20.45 -19.87 33.52
C CYS A 122 -19.50 -18.64 33.54
N PRO A 123 -19.15 -18.05 32.39
CA PRO A 123 -18.29 -16.86 32.32
C PRO A 123 -18.78 -15.67 33.17
N PHE A 124 -20.06 -15.60 33.46
CA PHE A 124 -20.65 -14.64 34.38
C PHE A 124 -19.87 -14.50 35.70
N TRP A 125 -19.36 -15.59 36.26
CA TRP A 125 -18.63 -15.57 37.53
C TRP A 125 -17.23 -14.99 37.41
N GLN A 126 -16.69 -14.96 36.21
CA GLN A 126 -15.36 -14.40 35.90
C GLN A 126 -15.40 -12.92 35.54
N ASP A 127 -16.60 -12.33 35.41
CA ASP A 127 -16.75 -10.90 35.13
C ASP A 127 -16.13 -10.04 36.22
N THR A 128 -15.50 -8.95 35.82
CA THR A 128 -14.70 -8.10 36.68
C THR A 128 -15.40 -6.80 37.11
N CYS A 129 -16.65 -6.57 36.67
CA CYS A 129 -17.41 -5.34 36.97
C CYS A 129 -17.54 -5.06 38.47
N THR A 130 -17.66 -6.09 39.31
CA THR A 130 -17.78 -5.96 40.76
C THR A 130 -16.46 -5.63 41.46
N LEU A 131 -15.32 -5.79 40.81
CA LEU A 131 -13.99 -5.47 41.33
C LEU A 131 -13.68 -3.95 41.37
N LYS A 132 -14.55 -3.12 40.77
CA LYS A 132 -14.36 -1.67 40.67
C LYS A 132 -13.95 -1.02 42.00
N PRO A 133 -14.64 -1.24 43.15
CA PRO A 133 -14.26 -0.62 44.42
C PRO A 133 -12.85 -1.02 44.91
N LEU A 134 -12.43 -2.26 44.61
CA LEU A 134 -11.13 -2.79 45.01
C LEU A 134 -10.01 -2.16 44.20
N PHE A 135 -10.21 -1.94 42.91
CA PHE A 135 -9.26 -1.19 42.08
C PHE A 135 -9.22 0.28 42.46
N GLU A 136 -10.34 0.94 42.74
CA GLU A 136 -10.35 2.34 43.22
C GLU A 136 -9.49 2.47 44.48
N TRP A 137 -9.71 1.61 45.50
CA TRP A 137 -8.92 1.60 46.73
C TRP A 137 -7.43 1.36 46.45
N TYR A 138 -7.09 0.38 45.60
CA TYR A 138 -5.72 0.03 45.28
C TYR A 138 -4.95 1.20 44.66
N PHE A 139 -5.51 1.78 43.61
CA PHE A 139 -4.87 2.90 42.90
C PHE A 139 -4.81 4.16 43.77
N GLN A 140 -5.83 4.42 44.57
CA GLN A 140 -5.82 5.55 45.47
C GLN A 140 -4.78 5.36 46.60
N THR A 141 -4.62 4.16 47.09
CA THR A 141 -3.64 3.84 48.15
C THR A 141 -2.20 3.87 47.62
N LYS A 142 -1.96 3.24 46.48
CA LYS A 142 -0.60 3.06 45.90
C LYS A 142 -0.12 4.27 45.11
N LEU A 143 -0.97 4.88 44.30
CA LEU A 143 -0.61 5.96 43.36
C LEU A 143 -1.24 7.29 43.70
N LYS A 144 -2.13 7.36 44.69
CA LYS A 144 -2.96 8.54 45.02
C LYS A 144 -3.74 9.07 43.81
N LEU A 145 -4.15 8.17 42.92
CA LEU A 145 -4.84 8.45 41.68
C LEU A 145 -6.16 7.71 41.63
N LYS A 146 -7.21 8.37 41.14
CA LYS A 146 -8.52 7.74 40.90
C LYS A 146 -8.57 7.23 39.47
N PRO A 147 -8.76 5.90 39.25
CA PRO A 147 -8.87 5.36 37.90
C PRO A 147 -10.25 5.64 37.28
N ASP A 148 -10.28 5.76 35.96
CA ASP A 148 -11.48 5.72 35.14
C ASP A 148 -11.79 4.28 34.72
N PHE A 149 -13.07 3.96 34.53
CA PHE A 149 -13.51 2.60 34.23
C PHE A 149 -14.22 2.52 32.88
N ILE A 150 -13.85 1.55 32.09
CA ILE A 150 -14.50 1.16 30.85
C ILE A 150 -15.10 -0.21 31.07
N THR A 151 -16.42 -0.34 31.00
CA THR A 151 -17.08 -1.64 31.15
C THR A 151 -17.52 -2.19 29.81
N LEU A 152 -16.90 -3.28 29.37
CA LEU A 152 -17.27 -3.98 28.14
C LEU A 152 -18.52 -4.82 28.41
N GLN A 153 -19.58 -4.52 27.67
CA GLN A 153 -20.84 -5.27 27.72
C GLN A 153 -21.21 -5.75 26.32
N PRO A 154 -21.66 -7.01 26.15
CA PRO A 154 -22.21 -7.48 24.88
C PRO A 154 -23.39 -6.63 24.42
N SER A 155 -23.47 -6.32 23.12
CA SER A 155 -24.51 -5.46 22.57
C SER A 155 -25.87 -6.19 22.49
N ASP A 156 -26.93 -5.54 22.98
CA ASP A 156 -28.32 -6.03 22.82
C ASP A 156 -28.82 -5.99 21.36
N LYS A 157 -28.07 -5.32 20.46
CA LYS A 157 -28.47 -5.09 19.06
C LYS A 157 -28.16 -6.24 18.12
N ASP A 158 -27.27 -7.12 18.51
CA ASP A 158 -26.91 -8.28 17.68
C ASP A 158 -27.95 -9.37 17.82
N LYS A 159 -28.52 -9.81 16.69
CA LYS A 159 -29.50 -10.89 16.62
C LYS A 159 -28.98 -12.23 17.12
N ASP A 160 -27.68 -12.36 17.27
CA ASP A 160 -26.97 -13.52 17.80
C ASP A 160 -26.74 -13.33 19.31
N LYS A 161 -27.77 -13.60 20.10
CA LYS A 161 -27.75 -13.50 21.58
C LYS A 161 -26.76 -14.42 22.30
N ASP A 162 -25.99 -15.22 21.54
CA ASP A 162 -25.11 -16.26 22.11
C ASP A 162 -23.61 -15.84 22.08
N LYS A 163 -23.30 -14.59 21.72
CA LYS A 163 -21.90 -14.13 21.59
C LYS A 163 -21.44 -13.36 22.83
N GLY A 164 -20.58 -13.98 23.61
CA GLY A 164 -19.94 -13.39 24.79
C GLY A 164 -18.69 -12.57 24.45
N LEU A 165 -18.00 -12.11 25.49
CA LEU A 165 -16.72 -11.36 25.38
C LEU A 165 -15.51 -12.25 25.00
N ASP A 166 -15.76 -13.44 24.51
CA ASP A 166 -14.83 -14.34 23.83
C ASP A 166 -14.93 -14.29 22.29
N HIS A 167 -15.98 -13.61 21.77
CA HIS A 167 -16.19 -13.48 20.33
C HIS A 167 -15.33 -12.33 19.74
N TRP A 168 -14.34 -12.68 18.92
CA TRP A 168 -13.28 -11.78 18.45
C TRP A 168 -13.78 -10.52 17.74
N ASP A 169 -14.66 -10.64 16.75
CA ASP A 169 -15.12 -9.49 15.95
C ASP A 169 -15.98 -8.52 16.77
N GLN A 170 -16.82 -9.07 17.66
CA GLN A 170 -17.66 -8.27 18.54
C GLN A 170 -16.81 -7.51 19.56
N VAL A 171 -15.86 -8.21 20.19
CA VAL A 171 -14.94 -7.60 21.16
C VAL A 171 -14.08 -6.54 20.50
N LEU A 172 -13.60 -6.78 19.26
CA LEU A 172 -12.85 -5.77 18.50
C LEU A 172 -13.67 -4.50 18.28
N THR A 173 -14.96 -4.65 17.94
CA THR A 173 -15.86 -3.51 17.76
C THR A 173 -16.06 -2.73 19.07
N LEU A 174 -16.39 -3.43 20.16
CA LEU A 174 -16.59 -2.82 21.48
C LEU A 174 -15.33 -2.08 21.96
N VAL A 175 -14.18 -2.71 21.89
CA VAL A 175 -12.90 -2.11 22.28
C VAL A 175 -12.57 -0.90 21.41
N THR A 176 -12.86 -0.97 20.12
CA THR A 176 -12.65 0.18 19.21
C THR A 176 -13.54 1.35 19.62
N GLU A 177 -14.83 1.11 19.85
CA GLU A 177 -15.78 2.15 20.26
C GLU A 177 -15.39 2.83 21.58
N GLU A 178 -14.84 2.07 22.52
CA GLU A 178 -14.46 2.61 23.83
C GLU A 178 -13.11 3.30 23.82
N LEU A 179 -12.08 2.69 23.22
CA LEU A 179 -10.74 3.28 23.21
C LEU A 179 -10.65 4.54 22.35
N THR A 180 -11.47 4.65 21.30
CA THR A 180 -11.49 5.87 20.47
C THR A 180 -12.10 7.09 21.17
N LYS A 181 -12.77 6.91 22.30
CA LYS A 181 -13.26 8.02 23.16
C LYS A 181 -12.15 8.61 24.04
N ILE A 182 -11.07 7.89 24.24
CA ILE A 182 -9.93 8.34 25.05
C ILE A 182 -9.17 9.42 24.29
N GLN A 183 -8.88 10.54 24.96
CA GLN A 183 -8.11 11.63 24.39
C GLN A 183 -6.68 11.17 24.09
N GLN A 184 -6.11 11.64 22.97
CA GLN A 184 -4.71 11.38 22.63
C GLN A 184 -3.77 12.05 23.64
N ASP A 185 -2.87 11.25 24.20
CA ASP A 185 -1.82 11.69 25.12
C ASP A 185 -0.43 11.44 24.51
N ASP A 186 0.62 11.92 25.16
CA ASP A 186 1.99 11.80 24.66
C ASP A 186 2.51 10.36 24.69
N VAL A 187 2.15 9.61 25.74
CA VAL A 187 2.58 8.24 25.96
C VAL A 187 1.43 7.40 26.52
N PHE A 188 1.23 6.23 25.91
CA PHE A 188 0.31 5.22 26.40
C PHE A 188 1.05 3.98 26.88
N TYR A 189 0.74 3.54 28.09
CA TYR A 189 1.11 2.21 28.58
C TYR A 189 -0.10 1.29 28.54
N ILE A 190 0.07 0.08 28.01
CA ILE A 190 -1.02 -0.89 27.85
C ILE A 190 -0.64 -2.20 28.54
N SER A 191 -1.41 -2.56 29.58
CA SER A 191 -1.33 -3.87 30.23
C SER A 191 -2.52 -4.72 29.83
N HIS A 192 -2.32 -5.69 28.93
CA HIS A 192 -3.39 -6.43 28.26
C HIS A 192 -3.45 -7.92 28.63
N GLN A 193 -2.55 -8.41 29.51
CA GLN A 193 -2.39 -9.85 29.75
C GLN A 193 -3.49 -10.50 30.60
N ALA A 194 -4.25 -9.71 31.35
CA ALA A 194 -5.17 -10.16 32.38
C ALA A 194 -6.62 -10.33 31.91
N SER A 195 -6.86 -10.64 30.65
CA SER A 195 -8.22 -10.77 30.11
C SER A 195 -8.35 -11.98 29.18
N THR A 196 -9.53 -12.18 28.60
CA THR A 196 -9.72 -13.20 27.54
C THR A 196 -8.79 -12.91 26.35
N PRO A 197 -8.38 -13.94 25.59
CA PRO A 197 -7.56 -13.73 24.39
C PRO A 197 -8.18 -12.75 23.40
N ALA A 198 -9.51 -12.73 23.29
CA ALA A 198 -10.22 -11.80 22.40
C ALA A 198 -10.04 -10.33 22.84
N ILE A 199 -10.26 -10.04 24.13
CA ILE A 199 -10.08 -8.68 24.69
C ILE A 199 -8.62 -8.26 24.61
N SER A 200 -7.69 -9.14 25.03
CA SER A 200 -6.26 -8.87 24.98
C SER A 200 -5.80 -8.49 23.58
N SER A 201 -6.18 -9.27 22.57
CA SER A 201 -5.83 -9.02 21.18
C SER A 201 -6.48 -7.76 20.63
N ALA A 202 -7.76 -7.51 20.96
CA ALA A 202 -8.46 -6.31 20.51
C ALA A 202 -7.82 -5.04 21.08
N VAL A 203 -7.49 -5.02 22.38
CA VAL A 203 -6.83 -3.90 23.03
C VAL A 203 -5.46 -3.64 22.43
N GLN A 204 -4.65 -4.69 22.17
CA GLN A 204 -3.37 -4.53 21.47
C GLN A 204 -3.55 -3.91 20.09
N PHE A 205 -4.44 -4.49 19.29
CA PHE A 205 -4.63 -4.09 17.90
C PHE A 205 -5.15 -2.64 17.77
N VAL A 206 -6.18 -2.31 18.55
CA VAL A 206 -6.78 -0.97 18.54
C VAL A 206 -5.78 0.07 19.07
N SER A 207 -5.07 -0.25 20.15
CA SER A 207 -4.08 0.67 20.73
C SER A 207 -2.96 1.00 19.75
N ILE A 208 -2.39 0.02 19.05
CA ILE A 208 -1.37 0.24 18.01
C ILE A 208 -1.92 1.08 16.85
N GLY A 209 -3.18 0.88 16.47
CA GLY A 209 -3.78 1.57 15.35
C GLY A 209 -4.24 3.00 15.63
N TYR A 210 -4.58 3.29 16.88
CA TYR A 210 -5.22 4.55 17.26
C TYR A 210 -4.30 5.52 17.99
N PHE A 211 -3.48 5.04 18.94
CA PHE A 211 -2.60 5.89 19.73
C PHE A 211 -1.21 6.01 19.09
N SER A 212 -0.60 7.19 19.21
CA SER A 212 0.66 7.50 18.53
C SER A 212 1.91 6.89 19.18
N ASN A 213 1.94 6.76 20.50
CA ASN A 213 3.10 6.27 21.26
C ASN A 213 2.66 5.26 22.31
N VAL A 214 2.70 3.99 21.94
CA VAL A 214 2.22 2.89 22.78
C VAL A 214 3.36 2.01 23.27
N ASN A 215 3.39 1.76 24.56
CA ASN A 215 4.27 0.80 25.22
C ASN A 215 3.45 -0.29 25.88
N PHE A 216 3.73 -1.54 25.58
CA PHE A 216 3.11 -2.67 26.26
C PHE A 216 3.86 -2.97 27.55
N LEU A 217 3.13 -2.98 28.67
CA LEU A 217 3.61 -3.44 29.94
C LEU A 217 3.22 -4.89 30.13
N ILE A 218 4.21 -5.77 30.10
CA ILE A 218 3.99 -7.21 30.28
C ILE A 218 4.71 -7.75 31.51
N VAL A 219 4.15 -8.79 32.09
CA VAL A 219 4.73 -9.49 33.21
C VAL A 219 4.98 -10.93 32.79
N ASN A 220 6.24 -11.34 32.81
CA ASN A 220 6.65 -12.69 32.46
C ASN A 220 7.11 -13.45 33.69
N ARG A 221 6.76 -14.74 33.77
CA ARG A 221 7.24 -15.67 34.80
C ARG A 221 8.36 -16.52 34.20
N TYR A 222 9.50 -16.48 34.83
CA TYR A 222 10.68 -17.28 34.49
C TYR A 222 10.95 -18.33 35.54
N TYR A 223 11.45 -19.46 35.13
CA TYR A 223 11.90 -20.51 36.03
C TYR A 223 13.43 -20.52 36.08
N GLU A 224 13.99 -19.96 37.15
CA GLU A 224 15.44 -19.86 37.34
C GLU A 224 15.81 -20.50 38.71
N GLU A 225 16.84 -21.33 38.75
CA GLU A 225 17.35 -21.98 39.97
C GLU A 225 16.28 -22.63 40.87
N ASN A 226 15.33 -23.33 40.26
CA ASN A 226 14.20 -23.96 40.96
C ASN A 226 13.20 -22.97 41.61
N LYS A 227 13.22 -21.70 41.22
CA LYS A 227 12.31 -20.67 41.71
C LYS A 227 11.58 -20.02 40.54
N ILE A 228 10.32 -19.65 40.76
CA ILE A 228 9.60 -18.80 39.84
C ILE A 228 9.97 -17.35 40.14
N ILE A 229 10.56 -16.69 39.15
CA ILE A 229 10.90 -15.26 39.21
C ILE A 229 9.94 -14.54 38.26
N THR A 230 9.30 -13.51 38.76
CA THR A 230 8.41 -12.64 37.96
C THR A 230 9.23 -11.41 37.54
N ARG A 231 9.27 -11.16 36.23
CA ARG A 231 9.92 -9.96 35.66
C ARG A 231 8.90 -9.21 34.83
N HIS A 232 8.94 -7.92 34.94
CA HIS A 232 8.19 -7.02 34.06
C HIS A 232 9.08 -6.56 32.91
N GLU A 233 8.45 -6.25 31.78
CA GLU A 233 9.12 -5.76 30.60
C GLU A 233 8.24 -4.69 29.94
N ILE A 234 8.89 -3.63 29.44
CA ILE A 234 8.26 -2.64 28.58
C ILE A 234 8.64 -2.97 27.14
N ILE A 235 7.65 -3.35 26.35
CA ILE A 235 7.82 -3.60 24.93
C ILE A 235 7.26 -2.41 24.15
N PRO A 236 8.09 -1.58 23.53
CA PRO A 236 7.58 -0.52 22.66
C PRO A 236 6.75 -1.13 21.54
N SER A 237 5.53 -0.63 21.35
CA SER A 237 4.67 -1.06 20.24
C SER A 237 5.31 -0.71 18.90
N SER A 238 6.26 0.22 18.90
CA SER A 238 7.04 0.59 17.72
C SER A 238 7.63 -0.61 16.98
N SER A 239 8.02 -1.68 17.68
CA SER A 239 8.52 -2.91 17.04
C SER A 239 7.44 -3.64 16.25
N TYR A 240 6.25 -3.81 16.82
CA TYR A 240 5.10 -4.42 16.12
C TYR A 240 4.58 -3.51 15.01
N TRP A 241 4.44 -2.22 15.30
CA TRP A 241 4.06 -1.20 14.33
C TRP A 241 5.01 -1.16 13.15
N LYS A 242 6.32 -1.13 13.44
CA LYS A 242 7.37 -1.15 12.43
C LYS A 242 7.25 -2.36 11.50
N GLN A 243 7.08 -3.55 12.05
CA GLN A 243 6.90 -4.77 11.26
C GLN A 243 5.63 -4.72 10.40
N LEU A 244 4.53 -4.23 10.96
CA LEU A 244 3.26 -4.08 10.23
C LEU A 244 3.41 -3.09 9.08
N GLN A 245 4.06 -1.95 9.27
CA GLN A 245 4.31 -0.96 8.23
C GLN A 245 5.27 -1.49 7.15
N ILE A 246 6.29 -2.24 7.53
CA ILE A 246 7.17 -2.93 6.58
C ILE A 246 6.38 -3.92 5.72
N GLN A 247 5.47 -4.71 6.30
CA GLN A 247 4.64 -5.63 5.52
C GLN A 247 3.68 -4.89 4.58
N LYS A 248 3.10 -3.77 5.02
CA LYS A 248 2.30 -2.89 4.15
C LYS A 248 3.15 -2.29 3.02
N ALA A 249 4.36 -1.82 3.33
CA ALA A 249 5.29 -1.29 2.34
C ALA A 249 5.67 -2.35 1.29
N LYS A 250 5.96 -3.58 1.70
CA LYS A 250 6.19 -4.72 0.78
C LYS A 250 5.04 -4.91 -0.19
N LYS A 251 3.81 -4.88 0.31
CA LYS A 251 2.61 -4.99 -0.52
C LYS A 251 2.47 -3.82 -1.48
N LEU A 252 2.68 -2.58 -1.02
CA LEU A 252 2.64 -1.40 -1.87
C LEU A 252 3.69 -1.44 -2.98
N ILE A 253 4.90 -1.94 -2.71
CA ILE A 253 5.93 -2.12 -3.73
C ILE A 253 5.46 -3.11 -4.80
N THR A 254 4.96 -4.27 -4.41
CA THR A 254 4.47 -5.28 -5.38
C THR A 254 3.25 -4.83 -6.16
N ASP A 255 2.43 -3.96 -5.58
CA ASP A 255 1.26 -3.38 -6.24
C ASP A 255 1.60 -2.15 -7.11
N GLY A 256 2.89 -1.71 -7.14
CA GLY A 256 3.37 -0.62 -7.99
C GLY A 256 3.19 0.77 -7.39
N PHE A 257 3.22 0.90 -6.06
CA PHE A 257 3.16 2.17 -5.34
C PHE A 257 4.45 2.46 -4.54
N PRO A 258 5.62 2.53 -5.21
CA PRO A 258 6.90 2.68 -4.51
C PRO A 258 7.01 3.97 -3.71
N GLY A 259 6.36 5.06 -4.15
CA GLY A 259 6.34 6.33 -3.42
C GLY A 259 5.63 6.22 -2.07
N SER A 260 4.46 5.60 -2.04
CA SER A 260 3.71 5.34 -0.81
C SER A 260 4.45 4.38 0.12
N ALA A 261 5.11 3.37 -0.43
CA ALA A 261 5.95 2.46 0.35
C ALA A 261 7.12 3.19 1.01
N LEU A 262 7.77 4.12 0.30
CA LEU A 262 8.85 4.94 0.86
C LEU A 262 8.35 5.84 2.00
N ALA A 263 7.14 6.40 1.89
CA ALA A 263 6.55 7.20 2.96
C ALA A 263 6.38 6.37 4.24
N LEU A 264 5.81 5.16 4.15
CA LEU A 264 5.67 4.25 5.29
C LEU A 264 7.01 3.84 5.91
N LEU A 265 8.01 3.53 5.07
CA LEU A 265 9.34 3.14 5.57
C LEU A 265 10.07 4.28 6.27
N LYS A 266 9.86 5.54 5.86
CA LYS A 266 10.39 6.72 6.55
C LYS A 266 9.71 6.94 7.90
N GLU A 267 8.40 6.76 7.98
CA GLU A 267 7.63 6.90 9.21
C GLU A 267 8.14 5.97 10.33
N VAL A 268 8.59 4.78 9.97
CA VAL A 268 9.14 3.79 10.91
C VAL A 268 10.67 3.80 11.01
N GLU A 269 11.30 4.84 10.53
CA GLU A 269 12.78 5.00 10.57
C GLU A 269 13.51 3.73 10.06
N TYR A 270 13.11 3.26 8.89
CA TYR A 270 13.75 2.08 8.29
C TYR A 270 15.18 2.40 7.84
N ASN A 271 16.19 1.82 8.50
CA ASN A 271 17.59 2.25 8.41
C ASN A 271 18.43 1.58 7.31
N ASN A 272 17.85 0.79 6.40
CA ASN A 272 18.61 0.20 5.31
C ASN A 272 18.73 1.19 4.14
N SER A 273 19.83 1.96 4.11
CA SER A 273 20.08 3.00 3.12
C SER A 273 20.16 2.46 1.68
N GLU A 274 20.68 1.26 1.47
CA GLU A 274 20.77 0.61 0.16
C GLU A 274 19.37 0.32 -0.40
N LYS A 275 18.49 -0.27 0.42
CA LYS A 275 17.11 -0.56 0.02
C LYS A 275 16.29 0.69 -0.23
N ILE A 276 16.51 1.74 0.56
CA ILE A 276 15.89 3.05 0.33
C ILE A 276 16.37 3.66 -0.99
N LYS A 277 17.66 3.55 -1.32
CA LYS A 277 18.21 4.01 -2.61
C LYS A 277 17.61 3.21 -3.77
N GLU A 278 17.54 1.89 -3.65
CA GLU A 278 16.91 1.01 -4.63
C GLU A 278 15.41 1.38 -4.82
N LEU A 279 14.67 1.61 -3.74
CA LEU A 279 13.27 2.02 -3.81
C LEU A 279 13.08 3.38 -4.50
N LYS A 280 13.96 4.35 -4.24
CA LYS A 280 13.96 5.65 -4.93
C LYS A 280 14.17 5.49 -6.43
N SER A 281 15.03 4.57 -6.87
CA SER A 281 15.23 4.31 -8.30
C SER A 281 13.95 3.77 -8.98
N TYR A 282 13.12 3.01 -8.26
CA TYR A 282 11.81 2.62 -8.78
C TYR A 282 10.82 3.79 -8.81
N ILE A 283 10.87 4.73 -7.85
CA ILE A 283 10.05 5.95 -7.92
C ILE A 283 10.42 6.74 -9.19
N ASP A 284 11.70 6.89 -9.48
CA ASP A 284 12.17 7.56 -10.69
C ASP A 284 11.73 6.81 -11.96
N LEU A 285 11.75 5.47 -11.95
CA LEU A 285 11.21 4.66 -13.04
C LEU A 285 9.71 4.90 -13.25
N PHE A 286 8.90 4.93 -12.19
CA PHE A 286 7.46 5.20 -12.29
C PHE A 286 7.16 6.63 -12.75
N ASN A 287 8.08 7.57 -12.54
CA ASN A 287 8.04 8.93 -13.07
C ASN A 287 8.72 9.08 -14.44
N ILE A 288 9.15 7.96 -15.06
CA ILE A 288 9.84 7.92 -16.37
C ILE A 288 11.12 8.75 -16.38
N LYS A 289 11.70 9.01 -15.24
CA LYS A 289 13.03 9.58 -15.19
C LYS A 289 14.04 8.52 -15.67
N THR A 290 14.98 8.95 -16.51
CA THR A 290 16.07 8.07 -16.95
C THR A 290 16.89 7.66 -15.74
N ILE A 291 16.93 6.36 -15.48
CA ILE A 291 17.77 5.80 -14.43
C ILE A 291 19.13 5.54 -15.08
N ASP A 292 19.94 6.54 -15.22
CA ASP A 292 21.37 6.35 -15.39
C ASP A 292 22.03 6.43 -14.02
N THR A 293 22.81 5.42 -13.73
CA THR A 293 23.48 5.17 -12.46
C THR A 293 24.63 6.12 -12.15
N SER A 294 24.81 7.16 -12.95
CA SER A 294 25.76 8.24 -12.73
C SER A 294 25.01 9.57 -12.57
N ASP A 295 25.35 10.31 -11.53
CA ASP A 295 24.83 11.66 -11.22
C ASP A 295 25.19 12.71 -12.28
N GLU A 296 25.45 12.30 -13.53
CA GLU A 296 25.78 13.19 -14.62
C GLU A 296 24.53 13.65 -15.36
N ILE A 297 24.37 14.94 -15.32
CA ILE A 297 23.42 15.79 -16.02
C ILE A 297 23.30 15.34 -17.48
N TYR A 298 22.08 14.94 -17.90
CA TYR A 298 21.61 14.76 -19.29
C TYR A 298 22.74 14.50 -20.32
N THR A 299 23.18 13.26 -20.43
CA THR A 299 24.13 12.88 -21.45
C THR A 299 23.46 12.89 -22.82
N SER A 300 24.24 13.17 -23.87
CA SER A 300 23.85 13.14 -25.30
C SER A 300 23.19 11.82 -25.75
N ASP A 301 23.26 10.80 -24.92
CA ASP A 301 22.82 9.41 -25.21
C ASP A 301 21.31 9.19 -25.00
N GLU A 302 20.57 10.16 -24.50
CA GLU A 302 19.12 10.01 -24.26
C GLU A 302 18.36 9.68 -25.57
N PHE A 303 18.80 10.23 -26.70
CA PHE A 303 18.19 10.05 -28.02
C PHE A 303 18.86 8.94 -28.84
N GLU A 304 19.79 8.18 -28.24
CA GLU A 304 20.34 7.00 -28.85
C GLU A 304 19.27 5.91 -29.02
N PRO A 305 19.12 5.28 -30.20
CA PRO A 305 18.08 4.30 -30.47
C PRO A 305 18.05 3.16 -29.44
N LYS A 306 19.21 2.62 -29.06
CA LYS A 306 19.31 1.52 -28.07
C LYS A 306 18.77 1.92 -26.71
N GLN A 307 19.07 3.14 -26.24
CA GLN A 307 18.57 3.62 -24.95
C GLN A 307 17.08 3.93 -25.00
N ALA A 308 16.62 4.52 -26.10
CA ALA A 308 15.20 4.76 -26.30
C ALA A 308 14.37 3.46 -26.32
N ILE A 309 14.87 2.43 -26.99
CA ILE A 309 14.22 1.11 -27.02
C ILE A 309 14.15 0.48 -25.62
N LYS A 310 15.22 0.58 -24.83
CA LYS A 310 15.21 0.14 -23.42
C LYS A 310 14.15 0.90 -22.60
N ARG A 311 14.01 2.22 -22.81
CA ARG A 311 12.96 3.02 -22.15
C ARG A 311 11.56 2.55 -22.57
N VAL A 312 11.34 2.36 -23.88
CA VAL A 312 10.07 1.83 -24.39
C VAL A 312 9.75 0.50 -23.72
N ARG A 313 10.69 -0.45 -23.68
CA ARG A 313 10.50 -1.75 -23.05
C ARG A 313 10.12 -1.65 -21.57
N LYS A 314 10.80 -0.79 -20.81
CA LYS A 314 10.49 -0.50 -19.40
C LYS A 314 9.09 0.12 -19.25
N THR A 315 8.74 1.04 -20.15
CA THR A 315 7.44 1.72 -20.14
C THR A 315 6.28 0.74 -20.40
N LEU A 316 6.48 -0.27 -21.25
CA LEU A 316 5.45 -1.30 -21.47
C LEU A 316 5.09 -2.06 -20.17
N ASP A 317 6.04 -2.30 -19.30
CA ASP A 317 5.77 -2.89 -17.98
C ASP A 317 5.03 -1.90 -17.05
N LEU A 318 5.39 -0.62 -17.07
CA LEU A 318 4.70 0.41 -16.28
C LEU A 318 3.24 0.57 -16.68
N ILE A 319 2.97 0.57 -17.99
CA ILE A 319 1.59 0.65 -18.51
C ILE A 319 0.73 -0.47 -17.93
N GLU A 320 1.25 -1.69 -17.85
CA GLU A 320 0.54 -2.82 -17.25
C GLU A 320 0.16 -2.54 -15.78
N TYR A 321 1.08 -1.96 -14.99
CA TYR A 321 0.79 -1.55 -13.62
C TYR A 321 -0.30 -0.48 -13.53
N PHE A 322 -0.22 0.58 -14.34
CA PHE A 322 -1.23 1.63 -14.32
C PHE A 322 -2.63 1.12 -14.72
N LEU A 323 -2.70 0.24 -15.72
CA LEU A 323 -3.96 -0.37 -16.11
C LEU A 323 -4.53 -1.29 -15.02
N LYS A 324 -3.68 -2.08 -14.33
CA LYS A 324 -4.05 -2.90 -13.17
C LYS A 324 -4.57 -2.04 -12.02
N GLN A 325 -3.95 -0.88 -11.78
CA GLN A 325 -4.35 0.10 -10.77
C GLN A 325 -5.60 0.91 -11.18
N LYS A 326 -6.18 0.65 -12.35
CA LYS A 326 -7.29 1.40 -12.96
C LYS A 326 -6.95 2.88 -13.27
N ASN A 327 -5.66 3.22 -13.32
CA ASN A 327 -5.18 4.52 -13.77
C ASN A 327 -5.10 4.54 -15.31
N TYR A 328 -6.26 4.49 -15.94
CA TYR A 328 -6.39 4.30 -17.38
C TYR A 328 -5.83 5.46 -18.19
N LEU A 329 -6.04 6.69 -17.71
CA LEU A 329 -5.52 7.88 -18.38
C LEU A 329 -3.99 7.81 -18.53
N GLN A 330 -3.30 7.53 -17.44
CA GLN A 330 -1.84 7.44 -17.45
C GLN A 330 -1.35 6.27 -18.30
N GLY A 331 -2.00 5.10 -18.19
CA GLY A 331 -1.69 3.93 -19.02
C GLY A 331 -1.80 4.22 -20.53
N ILE A 332 -2.89 4.85 -20.97
CA ILE A 332 -3.11 5.21 -22.38
C ILE A 332 -2.12 6.28 -22.85
N THR A 333 -1.88 7.31 -22.04
CA THR A 333 -0.93 8.37 -22.36
C THR A 333 0.48 7.82 -22.57
N LEU A 334 0.93 6.94 -21.66
CA LEU A 334 2.24 6.30 -21.77
C LEU A 334 2.32 5.35 -22.95
N LEU A 335 1.26 4.64 -23.28
CA LEU A 335 1.23 3.76 -24.44
C LEU A 335 1.43 4.55 -25.75
N ASN A 336 0.80 5.71 -25.87
CA ASN A 336 0.99 6.60 -27.03
C ASN A 336 2.44 7.14 -27.09
N ALA A 337 2.97 7.59 -25.94
CA ALA A 337 4.35 8.08 -25.85
C ALA A 337 5.37 6.98 -26.18
N ALA A 338 5.13 5.76 -25.69
CA ALA A 338 5.97 4.60 -26.00
C ALA A 338 5.98 4.28 -27.51
N GLN A 339 4.81 4.33 -28.14
CA GLN A 339 4.71 4.10 -29.59
C GLN A 339 5.43 5.19 -30.39
N GLU A 340 5.25 6.45 -30.06
CA GLU A 340 5.93 7.54 -30.76
C GLU A 340 7.46 7.44 -30.58
N THR A 341 7.93 7.18 -29.37
CA THR A 341 9.36 6.97 -29.08
C THR A 341 9.92 5.79 -29.86
N PHE A 342 9.18 4.68 -29.90
CA PHE A 342 9.56 3.50 -30.68
C PHE A 342 9.71 3.81 -32.16
N LEU A 343 8.76 4.50 -32.78
CA LEU A 343 8.83 4.85 -34.19
C LEU A 343 10.05 5.71 -34.49
N LYS A 344 10.33 6.71 -33.65
CA LYS A 344 11.52 7.57 -33.80
C LYS A 344 12.81 6.76 -33.68
N ALA A 345 12.91 5.90 -32.67
CA ALA A 345 14.08 5.05 -32.45
C ALA A 345 14.31 4.05 -33.60
N ALA A 346 13.25 3.41 -34.07
CA ALA A 346 13.33 2.46 -35.18
C ALA A 346 13.75 3.16 -36.49
N ILE A 347 13.20 4.35 -36.77
CA ILE A 347 13.58 5.13 -37.96
C ILE A 347 15.07 5.47 -37.91
N ILE A 348 15.57 6.04 -36.81
CA ILE A 348 16.98 6.37 -36.66
C ILE A 348 17.87 5.13 -36.74
N HIS A 349 17.45 4.01 -36.14
CA HIS A 349 18.17 2.75 -36.23
C HIS A 349 18.37 2.32 -37.70
N HIS A 350 17.32 2.32 -38.51
CA HIS A 350 17.41 1.98 -39.92
C HIS A 350 18.16 3.02 -40.76
N ILE A 351 17.95 4.30 -40.49
CA ILE A 351 18.67 5.38 -41.20
C ILE A 351 20.19 5.28 -40.95
N ASN A 352 20.61 4.96 -39.75
CA ASN A 352 22.04 4.81 -39.41
C ASN A 352 22.70 3.63 -40.14
N GLN A 353 21.94 2.68 -40.65
CA GLN A 353 22.41 1.57 -41.47
C GLN A 353 22.59 1.95 -42.95
N ILE A 354 22.03 3.08 -43.39
CA ILE A 354 22.16 3.58 -44.79
C ILE A 354 23.56 4.15 -45.00
N ASN A 355 24.29 3.57 -45.92
CA ASN A 355 25.65 3.98 -46.28
C ASN A 355 25.69 4.90 -47.51
N ASP A 356 24.54 5.14 -48.14
CA ASP A 356 24.45 5.98 -49.34
C ASP A 356 24.85 7.43 -49.04
N GLN A 357 25.46 8.05 -50.03
CA GLN A 357 26.02 9.40 -49.93
C GLN A 357 25.50 10.30 -51.07
N VAL A 358 25.35 11.57 -50.76
CA VAL A 358 25.13 12.63 -51.73
C VAL A 358 26.21 13.65 -51.50
N ASN A 359 26.97 13.99 -52.53
CA ASN A 359 28.14 14.89 -52.46
C ASN A 359 29.13 14.53 -51.34
N ASN A 360 29.46 13.24 -51.18
CA ASN A 360 30.36 12.69 -50.16
C ASN A 360 29.84 12.82 -48.71
N VAL A 361 28.58 13.19 -48.52
CA VAL A 361 27.93 13.27 -47.20
C VAL A 361 26.94 12.11 -47.04
N ARG A 362 27.03 11.36 -45.95
CA ARG A 362 26.07 10.32 -45.66
C ARG A 362 24.67 10.89 -45.47
N VAL A 363 23.68 10.34 -46.13
CA VAL A 363 22.28 10.82 -46.04
C VAL A 363 21.70 10.71 -44.63
N SER A 364 22.25 9.85 -43.79
CA SER A 364 21.86 9.74 -42.37
C SER A 364 22.10 11.02 -41.57
N GLN A 365 23.07 11.85 -41.97
CA GLN A 365 23.36 13.14 -41.32
C GLN A 365 22.27 14.20 -41.56
N LEU A 366 21.36 13.97 -42.51
CA LEU A 366 20.24 14.87 -42.81
C LEU A 366 19.05 14.69 -41.89
N VAL A 367 19.09 13.69 -41.00
CA VAL A 367 18.03 13.41 -40.04
C VAL A 367 18.60 13.40 -38.63
N LYS A 368 17.95 14.15 -37.73
CA LYS A 368 18.37 14.28 -36.32
C LYS A 368 17.23 13.95 -35.39
N TRP A 369 17.57 13.43 -34.25
CA TRP A 369 16.66 13.24 -33.15
C TRP A 369 17.26 13.81 -31.86
N ASP A 370 16.58 14.79 -31.29
CA ASP A 370 16.94 15.41 -30.02
C ASP A 370 15.71 15.76 -29.17
N LYS A 371 15.88 16.57 -28.15
CA LYS A 371 14.81 17.04 -27.26
C LYS A 371 13.65 17.76 -27.97
N THR A 372 13.85 18.25 -29.18
CA THR A 372 12.81 18.91 -29.99
C THR A 372 12.01 17.93 -30.83
N GLY A 373 12.47 16.67 -30.95
CA GLY A 373 11.82 15.62 -31.71
C GLY A 373 12.71 15.01 -32.80
N LEU A 374 12.11 14.19 -33.65
CA LEU A 374 12.74 13.69 -34.86
C LEU A 374 12.45 14.70 -36.01
N TYR A 375 13.47 15.16 -36.69
CA TYR A 375 13.33 16.12 -37.77
C TYR A 375 14.39 15.94 -38.82
N CYS A 376 14.09 16.40 -40.03
CA CYS A 376 15.13 16.63 -41.04
C CYS A 376 15.79 17.97 -40.77
N VAL A 377 17.12 18.03 -40.96
CA VAL A 377 17.90 19.25 -40.79
C VAL A 377 17.35 20.40 -41.62
N SER A 378 17.61 21.62 -41.18
CA SER A 378 17.09 22.82 -41.85
C SER A 378 17.62 22.95 -43.28
N PHE A 379 16.87 23.71 -44.07
CA PHE A 379 17.24 24.03 -45.42
C PHE A 379 18.69 24.58 -45.58
N ASN A 380 19.07 25.51 -44.69
CA ASN A 380 20.41 26.06 -44.67
C ASN A 380 21.48 25.01 -44.39
N GLU A 381 21.16 24.05 -43.52
CA GLU A 381 22.06 22.96 -43.16
C GLU A 381 22.16 21.92 -44.28
N ILE A 382 21.05 21.58 -44.97
CA ILE A 382 21.06 20.75 -46.18
C ILE A 382 21.96 21.39 -47.26
N ASN A 383 21.80 22.68 -47.50
CA ASN A 383 22.60 23.38 -48.50
C ASN A 383 24.11 23.36 -48.18
N LYS A 384 24.47 23.48 -46.90
CA LYS A 384 25.86 23.36 -46.45
C LYS A 384 26.43 21.95 -46.59
N LEU A 385 25.59 20.93 -46.31
CA LEU A 385 26.02 19.52 -46.31
C LEU A 385 26.12 18.96 -47.72
N ILE A 386 25.04 18.99 -48.48
CA ILE A 386 24.95 18.30 -49.78
C ILE A 386 24.79 19.22 -50.99
N GLY A 387 24.75 20.56 -50.78
CA GLY A 387 24.42 21.50 -51.81
C GLY A 387 22.93 21.42 -52.20
N PHE A 388 22.32 22.60 -52.36
CA PHE A 388 20.89 22.69 -52.63
C PHE A 388 20.59 22.64 -54.12
N SER A 389 20.45 21.42 -54.65
CA SER A 389 19.97 21.18 -56.01
C SER A 389 18.82 20.17 -55.97
N GLU A 390 17.94 20.26 -56.98
CA GLU A 390 16.82 19.33 -57.10
C GLU A 390 17.29 17.88 -57.18
N SER A 391 18.37 17.61 -57.90
CA SER A 391 18.97 16.28 -58.02
C SER A 391 19.48 15.74 -56.70
N ASN A 392 20.17 16.56 -55.89
CA ASN A 392 20.73 16.15 -54.59
C ASN A 392 19.63 15.86 -53.57
N ILE A 393 18.59 16.70 -53.55
CA ILE A 393 17.45 16.49 -52.63
C ILE A 393 16.65 15.27 -53.03
N ASN A 394 16.37 15.09 -54.31
CA ASN A 394 15.64 13.90 -54.78
C ASN A 394 16.44 12.62 -54.48
N ALA A 395 17.76 12.63 -54.67
CA ALA A 395 18.62 11.52 -54.32
C ALA A 395 18.60 11.24 -52.81
N ALA A 396 18.76 12.27 -51.97
CA ALA A 396 18.68 12.11 -50.51
C ALA A 396 17.32 11.58 -50.06
N CYS A 397 16.22 12.12 -50.57
CA CYS A 397 14.85 11.62 -50.26
C CYS A 397 14.66 10.19 -50.73
N GLN A 398 15.22 9.79 -51.85
CA GLN A 398 15.15 8.43 -52.38
C GLN A 398 15.93 7.46 -51.48
N TYR A 399 17.17 7.75 -51.13
CA TYR A 399 17.99 6.91 -50.25
C TYR A 399 17.40 6.80 -48.84
N LEU A 400 16.89 7.90 -48.28
CA LEU A 400 16.20 7.90 -46.99
C LEU A 400 14.78 7.30 -47.04
N LYS A 401 14.29 6.92 -48.24
CA LYS A 401 12.92 6.44 -48.46
C LYS A 401 11.85 7.32 -47.79
N MET A 402 12.04 8.63 -47.94
CA MET A 402 11.16 9.61 -47.29
C MET A 402 9.74 9.60 -47.84
N PRO A 403 8.71 9.83 -46.98
CA PRO A 403 7.34 9.99 -47.43
C PRO A 403 7.18 11.14 -48.42
N GLU A 404 6.23 11.02 -49.35
CA GLU A 404 6.00 11.94 -50.44
C GLU A 404 5.73 13.38 -49.97
N ARG A 405 5.04 13.56 -48.85
CA ARG A 405 4.81 14.87 -48.22
C ARG A 405 6.07 15.67 -47.89
N LEU A 406 7.17 14.98 -47.63
CA LEU A 406 8.44 15.62 -47.35
C LEU A 406 9.12 16.04 -48.64
N LYS A 407 9.00 15.23 -49.70
CA LYS A 407 9.45 15.56 -51.02
C LYS A 407 8.75 16.82 -51.52
N ASP A 408 7.43 16.93 -51.34
CA ASP A 408 6.63 18.09 -51.71
C ASP A 408 7.04 19.33 -50.94
N PHE A 409 7.41 19.21 -49.66
CA PHE A 409 7.89 20.30 -48.84
C PHE A 409 9.18 20.88 -49.43
N TYR A 410 10.17 20.03 -49.71
CA TYR A 410 11.43 20.47 -50.27
C TYR A 410 11.26 20.96 -51.72
N SER A 411 10.43 20.33 -52.53
CA SER A 411 10.16 20.75 -53.90
C SER A 411 9.51 22.16 -54.00
N LYS A 412 8.60 22.48 -53.08
CA LYS A 412 8.01 23.84 -52.99
C LYS A 412 9.02 24.89 -52.65
N TYR A 413 10.02 24.56 -51.79
CA TYR A 413 11.10 25.49 -51.45
C TYR A 413 12.11 25.66 -52.58
N LEU A 414 12.36 24.62 -53.38
CA LEU A 414 13.20 24.67 -54.56
C LEU A 414 12.66 25.61 -55.66
N GLN A 415 11.34 25.64 -55.81
CA GLN A 415 10.69 26.49 -56.82
C GLN A 415 10.64 27.97 -56.42
N ASN A 416 10.79 28.30 -55.15
CA ASN A 416 10.76 29.67 -54.63
C ASN A 416 12.19 30.15 -54.31
N THR A 417 12.95 30.54 -55.32
CA THR A 417 14.36 30.96 -55.23
C THR A 417 14.62 32.27 -54.45
N GLU A 418 13.59 32.95 -53.94
CA GLU A 418 13.76 34.16 -53.14
C GLU A 418 13.19 33.95 -51.72
N LEU A 419 14.04 33.57 -50.78
CA LEU A 419 13.75 33.51 -49.31
C LEU A 419 13.13 34.83 -48.79
N SER A 420 13.38 35.95 -49.47
CA SER A 420 12.83 37.27 -49.15
C SER A 420 11.33 37.44 -49.39
N LYS A 421 10.67 36.50 -50.11
CA LYS A 421 9.22 36.53 -50.38
C LYS A 421 8.41 35.62 -49.46
N LEU A 422 9.05 34.83 -48.60
CA LEU A 422 8.35 33.95 -47.65
C LEU A 422 7.79 34.77 -46.48
N LYS A 423 6.58 34.46 -46.07
CA LYS A 423 5.99 35.03 -44.84
C LYS A 423 6.84 34.63 -43.64
N PRO A 424 6.94 35.44 -42.59
CA PRO A 424 7.77 35.15 -41.39
C PRO A 424 7.51 33.75 -40.80
N LYS A 425 6.29 33.26 -40.88
CA LYS A 425 5.88 31.92 -40.41
C LYS A 425 6.46 30.79 -41.26
N GLU A 426 6.72 31.03 -42.55
CA GLU A 426 7.28 30.04 -43.47
C GLU A 426 8.81 30.01 -43.38
N ILE A 427 9.44 31.17 -43.19
CA ILE A 427 10.89 31.28 -42.90
C ILE A 427 11.21 30.53 -41.58
N TRP A 428 10.38 30.72 -40.54
CA TRP A 428 10.58 30.07 -39.26
C TRP A 428 10.45 28.54 -39.34
N LYS A 429 9.52 28.02 -40.16
CA LYS A 429 9.42 26.57 -40.42
C LYS A 429 10.60 26.03 -41.22
N ALA A 430 11.11 26.78 -42.15
CA ALA A 430 12.27 26.38 -42.94
C ALA A 430 13.55 26.33 -42.10
N ASP A 431 13.71 27.23 -41.13
CA ASP A 431 14.87 27.27 -40.25
C ASP A 431 14.87 26.14 -39.18
N LYS A 432 13.69 25.69 -38.76
CA LYS A 432 13.58 24.65 -37.75
C LYS A 432 13.54 23.19 -38.28
N GLY A 433 13.52 23.03 -39.59
CA GLY A 433 13.32 21.72 -40.20
C GLY A 433 11.83 21.27 -40.20
N CYS A 434 11.57 20.08 -40.67
CA CYS A 434 10.23 19.51 -40.77
C CYS A 434 9.99 18.50 -39.64
N GLU A 435 9.00 18.78 -38.80
CA GLU A 435 8.54 17.84 -37.77
C GLU A 435 7.57 16.82 -38.35
N PHE A 436 7.65 15.58 -37.84
CA PHE A 436 6.80 14.49 -38.28
C PHE A 436 5.66 14.22 -37.29
N ASN A 437 4.45 14.17 -37.79
CA ASN A 437 3.35 13.60 -37.03
C ASN A 437 3.44 12.05 -37.00
N LEU A 438 2.70 11.42 -36.11
CA LEU A 438 2.72 9.97 -35.90
C LEU A 438 2.44 9.18 -37.18
N GLN A 439 1.53 9.66 -38.05
CA GLN A 439 1.21 9.04 -39.34
C GLN A 439 2.40 9.07 -40.30
N ASN A 440 3.10 10.18 -40.34
CA ASN A 440 4.28 10.31 -41.21
C ASN A 440 5.44 9.43 -40.71
N LEU A 441 5.63 9.33 -39.39
CA LEU A 441 6.62 8.42 -38.79
C LEU A 441 6.32 6.95 -39.15
N LEU A 442 5.06 6.55 -39.03
CA LEU A 442 4.63 5.20 -39.35
C LEU A 442 4.89 4.86 -40.84
N ASN A 443 4.45 5.78 -41.74
CA ASN A 443 4.64 5.59 -43.18
C ASN A 443 6.15 5.54 -43.54
N TRP A 444 6.96 6.36 -42.87
CA TRP A 444 8.41 6.35 -43.11
C TRP A 444 9.06 5.04 -42.67
N LEU A 445 8.76 4.57 -41.47
CA LEU A 445 9.27 3.29 -41.00
C LEU A 445 8.84 2.13 -41.91
N TYR A 446 7.59 2.16 -42.38
CA TYR A 446 7.09 1.18 -43.35
C TYR A 446 7.91 1.14 -44.63
N GLN A 447 8.28 2.31 -45.17
CA GLN A 447 9.12 2.39 -46.37
C GLN A 447 10.56 1.96 -46.11
N LEU A 448 11.12 2.26 -44.94
CA LEU A 448 12.48 1.88 -44.58
C LEU A 448 12.65 0.38 -44.42
N THR A 449 11.70 -0.29 -43.78
CA THR A 449 11.84 -1.71 -43.42
C THR A 449 11.51 -2.66 -44.52
N SER A 450 10.69 -2.27 -45.50
CA SER A 450 10.25 -3.14 -46.63
C SER A 450 9.65 -4.48 -46.16
N THR A 451 9.21 -4.58 -44.92
CA THR A 451 8.66 -5.81 -44.31
C THR A 451 7.24 -6.06 -44.76
N THR A 452 6.94 -7.32 -45.09
CA THR A 452 5.60 -7.78 -45.48
C THR A 452 4.76 -8.25 -44.31
N GLU A 453 5.30 -8.23 -43.09
CA GLU A 453 4.60 -8.71 -41.89
C GLU A 453 3.50 -7.75 -41.43
N LYS A 454 2.27 -8.04 -41.88
CA LYS A 454 1.09 -7.19 -41.70
C LYS A 454 0.62 -7.01 -40.25
N ASP A 455 0.99 -7.90 -39.34
CA ASP A 455 0.47 -7.88 -37.97
C ASP A 455 1.10 -6.79 -37.11
N TYR A 456 2.38 -6.46 -37.28
CA TYR A 456 3.01 -5.33 -36.59
C TYR A 456 2.40 -3.99 -36.99
N TRP A 457 2.10 -3.84 -38.28
CA TRP A 457 1.55 -2.61 -38.80
C TRP A 457 0.14 -2.35 -38.27
N LYS A 458 -0.68 -3.38 -38.09
CA LYS A 458 -1.97 -3.26 -37.43
C LYS A 458 -1.83 -2.77 -36.00
N LEU A 459 -0.87 -3.28 -35.26
CA LEU A 459 -0.59 -2.83 -33.90
C LEU A 459 -0.14 -1.37 -33.88
N LEU A 460 0.82 -1.01 -34.74
CA LEU A 460 1.37 0.35 -34.79
C LEU A 460 0.40 1.39 -35.34
N THR A 461 -0.58 0.96 -36.15
CA THR A 461 -1.61 1.87 -36.70
C THR A 461 -2.76 2.12 -35.77
N TRP A 462 -2.96 1.35 -34.69
CA TRP A 462 -4.13 1.51 -33.85
C TRP A 462 -4.24 2.89 -33.19
N SER A 463 -3.15 3.58 -32.93
CA SER A 463 -3.13 4.92 -32.35
C SER A 463 -3.06 6.03 -33.40
N CYS A 464 -2.94 5.70 -34.69
CA CYS A 464 -2.85 6.70 -35.74
C CYS A 464 -4.20 7.36 -36.00
N THR A 465 -4.19 8.70 -36.07
CA THR A 465 -5.39 9.52 -36.26
C THR A 465 -6.16 9.23 -37.54
N SER A 466 -5.49 8.74 -38.60
CA SER A 466 -6.16 8.33 -39.85
C SER A 466 -7.11 7.16 -39.71
N LEU A 467 -7.02 6.39 -38.65
CA LEU A 467 -7.92 5.28 -38.36
C LEU A 467 -9.07 5.67 -37.44
N ARG A 468 -9.02 6.88 -36.88
CA ARG A 468 -9.99 7.42 -35.96
C ARG A 468 -10.42 8.80 -36.42
N GLU A 469 -11.69 8.98 -36.53
CA GLU A 469 -12.22 10.34 -36.64
C GLU A 469 -11.83 11.10 -35.37
N HIS A 470 -11.31 12.32 -35.51
CA HIS A 470 -10.76 13.13 -34.41
C HIS A 470 -11.75 13.30 -33.25
N GLU A 471 -13.05 13.32 -33.54
CA GLU A 471 -14.15 13.43 -32.58
C GLU A 471 -14.29 12.21 -31.68
N PHE A 472 -13.84 11.04 -32.14
CA PHE A 472 -13.92 9.77 -31.41
C PHE A 472 -12.59 9.31 -30.79
N ASP A 473 -11.53 10.08 -30.95
CA ASP A 473 -10.27 9.79 -30.28
C ASP A 473 -10.40 10.06 -28.77
N ARG A 474 -10.62 8.99 -28.01
CA ARG A 474 -10.79 9.06 -26.56
C ARG A 474 -9.60 9.69 -25.84
N ARG A 475 -8.39 9.53 -26.35
CA ARG A 475 -7.21 10.20 -25.83
C ARG A 475 -7.37 11.73 -25.92
N ASN A 476 -7.76 12.24 -27.08
CA ASN A 476 -7.97 13.66 -27.25
C ASN A 476 -9.11 14.20 -26.37
N GLN A 477 -10.20 13.44 -26.24
CA GLN A 477 -11.29 13.80 -25.34
C GLN A 477 -10.85 13.86 -23.87
N LEU A 478 -10.02 12.90 -23.42
CA LEU A 478 -9.45 12.89 -22.08
C LEU A 478 -8.53 14.06 -21.82
N MET A 479 -7.61 14.32 -22.77
CA MET A 479 -6.58 15.37 -22.63
C MET A 479 -7.18 16.77 -22.72
N HIS A 480 -8.21 16.98 -23.55
CA HIS A 480 -8.75 18.31 -23.80
C HIS A 480 -10.03 18.61 -23.01
N ASN A 481 -10.81 17.61 -22.64
CA ASN A 481 -12.12 17.81 -22.02
C ASN A 481 -12.23 17.25 -20.60
N LEU A 482 -11.13 16.70 -20.03
CA LEU A 482 -11.09 16.06 -18.70
C LEU A 482 -12.21 15.01 -18.50
N ARG A 483 -12.63 14.36 -19.56
CA ARG A 483 -13.68 13.36 -19.51
C ARG A 483 -13.14 12.06 -18.92
N GLY A 484 -13.82 11.54 -17.89
CA GLY A 484 -13.50 10.22 -17.31
C GLY A 484 -13.64 9.10 -18.34
N VAL A 485 -12.85 8.03 -18.19
CA VAL A 485 -12.84 6.85 -19.06
C VAL A 485 -13.37 5.65 -18.31
N LYS A 486 -14.37 4.99 -18.88
CA LYS A 486 -14.88 3.74 -18.34
C LYS A 486 -13.98 2.58 -18.75
N LYS A 487 -14.00 1.52 -17.95
CA LYS A 487 -13.23 0.27 -18.18
C LYS A 487 -13.49 -0.31 -19.58
N GLU A 488 -14.75 -0.34 -19.99
CA GLU A 488 -15.22 -0.88 -21.26
C GLU A 488 -14.67 -0.06 -22.45
N GLU A 489 -14.62 1.25 -22.30
CA GLU A 489 -14.03 2.15 -23.30
C GLU A 489 -12.53 1.88 -23.49
N VAL A 490 -11.82 1.58 -22.40
CA VAL A 490 -10.38 1.23 -22.46
C VAL A 490 -10.18 -0.10 -23.17
N ILE A 491 -10.98 -1.11 -22.84
CA ILE A 491 -10.91 -2.41 -23.50
C ILE A 491 -11.15 -2.27 -25.00
N LEU A 492 -12.18 -1.56 -25.40
CA LEU A 492 -12.46 -1.29 -26.82
C LEU A 492 -11.32 -0.49 -27.47
N TYR A 493 -10.77 0.48 -26.76
CA TYR A 493 -9.62 1.23 -27.24
C TYR A 493 -8.39 0.34 -27.51
N LEU A 494 -8.16 -0.66 -26.68
CA LEU A 494 -7.04 -1.60 -26.82
C LEU A 494 -7.30 -2.71 -27.86
N THR A 495 -8.55 -3.05 -28.13
CA THR A 495 -8.90 -4.19 -28.99
C THR A 495 -9.35 -3.79 -30.37
N ASP A 496 -10.28 -2.85 -30.49
CA ASP A 496 -10.85 -2.42 -31.76
C ASP A 496 -11.20 -0.93 -31.73
N PRO A 497 -10.28 -0.08 -32.19
CA PRO A 497 -10.50 1.35 -32.22
C PRO A 497 -11.68 1.80 -33.11
N LYS A 498 -12.15 0.95 -34.02
CA LYS A 498 -13.30 1.26 -34.88
C LYS A 498 -14.65 1.04 -34.21
N LYS A 499 -14.72 0.17 -33.20
CA LYS A 499 -15.96 -0.15 -32.47
C LYS A 499 -16.34 0.83 -31.37
N LEU A 500 -15.58 1.89 -31.14
CA LEU A 500 -15.88 2.92 -30.13
C LEU A 500 -17.21 3.64 -30.36
N ILE A 501 -17.83 3.47 -31.50
CA ILE A 501 -19.08 4.13 -31.91
C ILE A 501 -20.33 3.50 -31.28
N ASP A 502 -20.30 2.22 -30.91
CA ASP A 502 -21.45 1.44 -30.44
C ASP A 502 -21.48 1.16 -28.93
N LEU A 503 -21.02 2.09 -28.10
CA LEU A 503 -20.95 1.95 -26.62
C LEU A 503 -22.30 1.76 -25.91
N ASN A 504 -23.41 1.76 -26.63
CA ASN A 504 -24.75 1.51 -26.06
C ASN A 504 -25.13 0.02 -25.95
N GLN A 505 -24.28 -0.87 -26.45
CA GLN A 505 -24.49 -2.30 -26.28
C GLN A 505 -23.73 -2.80 -25.04
N ASN A 506 -24.47 -3.26 -24.04
CA ASN A 506 -23.95 -4.05 -22.93
C ASN A 506 -23.41 -5.38 -23.48
N ASP A 507 -22.17 -5.36 -23.96
CA ASP A 507 -21.50 -6.56 -24.45
C ASP A 507 -21.02 -7.36 -23.21
N SER A 508 -21.86 -8.30 -22.78
CA SER A 508 -21.60 -9.20 -21.66
C SER A 508 -20.35 -10.06 -21.83
N ASN A 509 -19.74 -10.03 -23.02
CA ASN A 509 -18.56 -10.82 -23.38
C ASN A 509 -17.22 -10.05 -23.30
N LEU A 510 -17.21 -8.81 -22.82
CA LEU A 510 -15.95 -8.07 -22.66
C LEU A 510 -15.08 -8.68 -21.55
N PRO A 511 -13.77 -8.82 -21.78
CA PRO A 511 -12.84 -9.34 -20.77
C PRO A 511 -12.90 -8.52 -19.47
N ASN A 512 -12.85 -9.21 -18.34
CA ASN A 512 -13.00 -8.54 -17.04
C ASN A 512 -11.79 -7.71 -16.59
N LYS A 513 -10.60 -7.92 -17.18
CA LYS A 513 -9.36 -7.27 -16.77
C LYS A 513 -8.67 -6.56 -17.92
N VAL A 514 -8.50 -5.25 -17.78
CA VAL A 514 -7.85 -4.39 -18.78
C VAL A 514 -6.39 -4.71 -18.98
N ASP A 515 -5.67 -5.01 -17.90
CA ASP A 515 -4.24 -5.37 -17.92
C ASP A 515 -3.98 -6.69 -18.68
N GLU A 516 -4.88 -7.68 -18.59
CA GLU A 516 -4.79 -8.91 -19.36
C GLU A 516 -5.01 -8.65 -20.86
N VAL A 517 -5.99 -7.81 -21.19
CA VAL A 517 -6.23 -7.39 -22.59
C VAL A 517 -5.01 -6.66 -23.15
N TYR A 518 -4.47 -5.72 -22.38
CA TYR A 518 -3.26 -4.99 -22.76
C TYR A 518 -2.09 -5.95 -23.02
N ARG A 519 -1.81 -6.88 -22.10
CA ARG A 519 -0.72 -7.85 -22.23
C ARG A 519 -0.85 -8.66 -23.51
N ASN A 520 -2.00 -9.32 -23.72
CA ASN A 520 -2.20 -10.27 -24.80
C ASN A 520 -2.38 -9.60 -26.18
N LYS A 521 -2.94 -8.41 -26.24
CA LYS A 521 -3.27 -7.74 -27.52
C LYS A 521 -2.25 -6.69 -27.93
N ILE A 522 -1.55 -6.08 -26.98
CA ILE A 522 -0.65 -4.97 -27.25
C ILE A 522 0.80 -5.30 -26.84
N LYS A 523 1.05 -5.58 -25.56
CA LYS A 523 2.40 -5.69 -25.00
C LYS A 523 3.26 -6.72 -25.70
N ASP A 524 2.75 -7.96 -25.82
CA ASP A 524 3.53 -9.05 -26.41
C ASP A 524 3.86 -8.79 -27.89
N LYS A 525 2.88 -8.23 -28.63
CA LYS A 525 3.11 -7.84 -30.02
C LYS A 525 4.08 -6.67 -30.16
N PHE A 526 4.04 -5.74 -29.20
CA PHE A 526 4.95 -4.60 -29.18
C PHE A 526 6.40 -5.06 -28.91
N ILE A 527 6.59 -6.00 -27.97
CA ILE A 527 7.89 -6.61 -27.70
C ILE A 527 8.43 -7.30 -28.97
N SER A 528 7.58 -8.07 -29.65
CA SER A 528 7.95 -8.70 -30.91
C SER A 528 8.33 -7.68 -32.01
N ALA A 529 7.66 -6.52 -32.04
CA ALA A 529 8.04 -5.43 -32.94
C ALA A 529 9.40 -4.80 -32.58
N LEU A 530 9.72 -4.67 -31.29
CA LEU A 530 11.05 -4.21 -30.84
C LEU A 530 12.15 -5.16 -31.31
N GLU A 531 11.93 -6.47 -31.17
CA GLU A 531 12.89 -7.50 -31.58
C GLU A 531 13.12 -7.48 -33.10
N THR A 532 12.04 -7.42 -33.87
CA THR A 532 12.11 -7.53 -35.33
C THR A 532 12.59 -6.25 -36.00
N LEU A 533 12.10 -5.08 -35.54
CA LEU A 533 12.35 -3.79 -36.21
C LEU A 533 13.54 -3.02 -35.64
N CYS A 534 14.06 -3.40 -34.49
CA CYS A 534 15.15 -2.70 -33.83
C CYS A 534 16.30 -3.63 -33.42
N GLU A 535 16.25 -4.90 -33.80
CA GLU A 535 17.27 -5.91 -33.44
C GLU A 535 17.50 -5.98 -31.91
N TRP A 536 16.45 -5.70 -31.13
CA TRP A 536 16.54 -5.73 -29.68
C TRP A 536 16.41 -7.17 -29.18
N THR A 537 17.22 -7.57 -28.19
CA THR A 537 17.14 -8.91 -27.57
C THR A 537 16.75 -8.79 -26.11
N GLU A 538 15.82 -9.66 -25.66
CA GLU A 538 15.31 -9.67 -24.28
C GLU A 538 16.23 -10.40 -23.29
N ASN A 539 17.36 -10.97 -23.75
CA ASN A 539 18.19 -11.93 -23.01
C ASN A 539 18.60 -11.48 -21.60
N ASP A 540 18.70 -10.18 -21.34
CA ASP A 540 19.09 -9.61 -20.03
C ASP A 540 17.99 -8.78 -19.35
N TYR A 541 16.76 -8.82 -19.88
CA TYR A 541 15.69 -8.00 -19.32
C TYR A 541 14.92 -8.76 -18.24
N ILE A 542 14.99 -8.26 -17.00
CA ILE A 542 14.18 -8.76 -15.90
C ILE A 542 12.88 -7.95 -15.83
N PRO A 543 11.69 -8.56 -16.00
CA PRO A 543 10.41 -7.88 -15.91
C PRO A 543 10.24 -7.09 -14.60
N LEU A 544 9.61 -5.92 -14.68
CA LEU A 544 9.43 -5.03 -13.54
C LEU A 544 8.76 -5.75 -12.36
N LYS A 545 7.79 -6.63 -12.62
CA LYS A 545 7.13 -7.43 -11.59
C LYS A 545 8.14 -8.23 -10.75
N HIS A 546 9.03 -8.97 -11.37
CA HIS A 546 10.03 -9.77 -10.65
C HIS A 546 11.01 -8.91 -9.86
N ARG A 547 11.39 -7.75 -10.41
CA ARG A 547 12.27 -6.80 -9.70
C ARG A 547 11.61 -6.23 -8.45
N LEU A 548 10.34 -5.82 -8.53
CA LEU A 548 9.57 -5.31 -7.39
C LEU A 548 9.33 -6.40 -6.34
N GLU A 549 9.01 -7.63 -6.76
CA GLU A 549 8.87 -8.78 -5.85
C GLU A 549 10.20 -9.09 -5.12
N LYS A 550 11.33 -9.03 -5.84
CA LYS A 550 12.66 -9.23 -5.24
C LYS A 550 12.97 -8.15 -4.20
N LEU A 551 12.73 -6.88 -4.53
CA LEU A 551 12.90 -5.77 -3.58
C LEU A 551 12.01 -5.96 -2.35
N ALA A 552 10.72 -6.23 -2.53
CA ALA A 552 9.78 -6.44 -1.44
C ALA A 552 10.19 -7.62 -0.51
N LYS A 553 10.71 -8.70 -1.06
CA LYS A 553 11.23 -9.83 -0.26
C LYS A 553 12.49 -9.48 0.53
N SER A 554 13.28 -8.53 0.06
CA SER A 554 14.55 -8.15 0.67
C SER A 554 14.42 -7.08 1.77
N LEU A 555 13.26 -6.43 1.92
CA LEU A 555 12.90 -5.58 3.05
C LEU A 555 12.55 -6.42 4.28
#